data_5bb78569402d8f109a1ab6dd1b74071f
#
_entry.id   5bb78569402d8f109a1ab6dd1b74071f
#
_cell.length_a   1.000
_cell.length_b   1.000
_cell.length_c   1.000
_cell.angle_alpha   90.00
_cell.angle_beta   90.00
_cell.angle_gamma   90.00
#
_symmetry.space_group_name_H-M   'P 1'
#
loop_
_entity.id
_entity.type
_entity.pdbx_description
1 polymer ?
#
loop_
_entity_poly.entity_id
_entity_poly.type
_entity_poly.pdbx_seq_one_letter_code
_entity_poly.pdbx_strand_id
1 'polypeptide(L)'
;MSERQSVDWKTHGVKVIPVNQLDPNTAQTPGMDRAAAINFARVGAQKIWAGTVKIHPNAKTGAHHHGHLESVIYVLKGRARMRWGEQLEDVAEAGPGDFIFVPPYVPHQEINASTHETLECVLVRSDNEAVVVNLDIEPVERPEAVRWIDPIHKHG
;
A
#
# COMPACT_ATOMS: atom_id res chain seq x y z
N MET A 1 29.22 -7.44 -4.27
CA MET A 1 27.86 -6.93 -4.41
C MET A 1 27.78 -6.11 -5.69
N SER A 2 26.90 -6.48 -6.56
CA SER A 2 26.71 -5.73 -7.78
C SER A 2 25.75 -4.58 -7.50
N GLU A 3 26.19 -3.39 -7.80
CA GLU A 3 25.33 -2.22 -7.72
C GLU A 3 24.64 -2.01 -9.05
N ARG A 4 23.35 -1.68 -8.99
CA ARG A 4 22.61 -1.31 -10.18
C ARG A 4 23.13 0.03 -10.66
N GLN A 5 23.38 0.14 -11.93
CA GLN A 5 23.80 1.38 -12.52
C GLN A 5 22.64 2.33 -12.67
N SER A 6 22.88 3.61 -12.45
CA SER A 6 21.88 4.64 -12.71
C SER A 6 21.52 4.68 -14.19
N VAL A 7 20.27 4.96 -14.48
CA VAL A 7 19.81 5.16 -15.86
C VAL A 7 20.44 6.41 -16.41
N ASP A 8 21.01 6.31 -17.60
CA ASP A 8 21.57 7.46 -18.31
C ASP A 8 20.44 8.27 -18.91
N TRP A 9 20.19 9.44 -18.34
CA TRP A 9 19.09 10.30 -18.79
C TRP A 9 19.23 10.77 -20.25
N LYS A 10 20.43 10.79 -20.79
CA LYS A 10 20.64 11.17 -22.18
C LYS A 10 20.14 10.11 -23.15
N THR A 11 20.19 8.85 -22.73
CA THR A 11 19.78 7.72 -23.56
C THR A 11 18.34 7.30 -23.24
N HIS A 12 17.95 7.34 -21.98
CA HIS A 12 16.68 6.76 -21.53
C HIS A 12 15.61 7.79 -21.12
N GLY A 13 16.00 9.00 -20.76
CA GLY A 13 15.09 10.11 -20.52
C GLY A 13 13.92 9.83 -19.58
N VAL A 14 12.89 10.65 -19.71
CA VAL A 14 11.63 10.52 -18.97
C VAL A 14 10.80 9.41 -19.60
N LYS A 15 10.14 8.61 -18.76
CA LYS A 15 9.25 7.55 -19.23
C LYS A 15 7.84 7.77 -18.72
N VAL A 16 6.88 7.57 -19.60
CA VAL A 16 5.46 7.58 -19.26
C VAL A 16 4.95 6.16 -19.40
N ILE A 17 4.30 5.66 -18.34
CA ILE A 17 3.69 4.34 -18.36
C ILE A 17 2.18 4.52 -18.46
N PRO A 18 1.57 4.24 -19.64
CA PRO A 18 0.12 4.36 -19.78
C PRO A 18 -0.64 3.38 -18.89
N VAL A 19 -1.86 3.74 -18.55
CA VAL A 19 -2.69 2.95 -17.66
C VAL A 19 -2.92 1.52 -18.15
N ASN A 20 -2.95 1.31 -19.46
CA ASN A 20 -3.15 -0.02 -20.04
C ASN A 20 -1.86 -0.84 -20.11
N GLN A 21 -0.75 -0.32 -19.61
CA GLN A 21 0.54 -1.01 -19.60
C GLN A 21 1.04 -1.32 -18.19
N LEU A 22 0.20 -1.18 -17.18
CA LEU A 22 0.54 -1.59 -15.82
C LEU A 22 0.69 -3.11 -15.77
N ASP A 23 1.66 -3.58 -14.98
CA ASP A 23 2.02 -5.00 -14.92
C ASP A 23 1.45 -5.65 -13.65
N PRO A 24 0.45 -6.54 -13.78
CA PRO A 24 -0.08 -7.24 -12.61
C PRO A 24 0.82 -8.38 -12.11
N ASN A 25 1.87 -8.72 -12.85
CA ASN A 25 2.83 -9.76 -12.44
C ASN A 25 3.82 -9.18 -11.42
N THR A 26 3.34 -8.92 -10.23
CA THR A 26 4.11 -8.37 -9.12
C THR A 26 3.65 -9.03 -7.83
N ALA A 27 4.41 -8.86 -6.74
CA ALA A 27 4.06 -9.46 -5.46
C ALA A 27 2.67 -9.03 -5.00
N GLN A 28 1.85 -9.99 -4.62
CA GLN A 28 0.47 -9.77 -4.22
C GLN A 28 0.28 -10.06 -2.73
N THR A 29 -0.74 -9.45 -2.17
CA THR A 29 -1.24 -9.72 -0.83
C THR A 29 -2.68 -10.21 -0.97
N PRO A 30 -3.10 -11.28 -0.27
CA PRO A 30 -4.49 -11.72 -0.36
C PRO A 30 -5.47 -10.59 -0.05
N GLY A 31 -6.50 -10.45 -0.87
CA GLY A 31 -7.54 -9.42 -0.73
C GLY A 31 -7.28 -8.15 -1.52
N MET A 32 -6.11 -8.01 -2.17
CA MET A 32 -5.81 -6.83 -2.96
C MET A 32 -5.13 -7.21 -4.28
N ASP A 33 -5.33 -6.37 -5.29
CA ASP A 33 -4.69 -6.51 -6.60
C ASP A 33 -3.72 -5.36 -6.81
N ARG A 34 -2.45 -5.67 -7.01
CA ARG A 34 -1.41 -4.69 -7.32
C ARG A 34 -1.03 -4.78 -8.78
N ALA A 35 -0.71 -3.62 -9.37
CA ALA A 35 -0.15 -3.56 -10.71
C ALA A 35 1.00 -2.57 -10.71
N ALA A 36 2.16 -3.02 -11.18
CA ALA A 36 3.37 -2.21 -11.17
C ALA A 36 3.40 -1.25 -12.35
N ALA A 37 3.73 0.00 -12.10
CA ALA A 37 4.01 1.00 -13.12
C ALA A 37 5.51 1.28 -13.19
N ILE A 38 6.13 1.56 -12.06
CA ILE A 38 7.52 1.99 -11.96
C ILE A 38 8.28 1.00 -11.09
N ASN A 39 9.32 0.38 -11.66
CA ASN A 39 10.25 -0.47 -10.91
C ASN A 39 11.55 -0.59 -11.71
N PHE A 40 12.51 -1.33 -11.23
CA PHE A 40 13.78 -1.50 -11.91
C PHE A 40 13.61 -2.18 -13.27
N ALA A 41 12.86 -3.26 -13.33
CA ALA A 41 12.73 -4.05 -14.55
C ALA A 41 12.07 -3.26 -15.68
N ARG A 42 11.15 -2.36 -15.35
CA ARG A 42 10.37 -1.63 -16.35
C ARG A 42 11.03 -0.34 -16.79
N VAL A 43 11.63 0.39 -15.86
CA VAL A 43 12.14 1.74 -16.15
C VAL A 43 13.54 2.01 -15.60
N GLY A 44 14.14 1.04 -14.94
CA GLY A 44 15.47 1.21 -14.34
C GLY A 44 15.47 1.98 -13.04
N ALA A 45 14.31 2.06 -12.36
CA ALA A 45 14.23 2.78 -11.09
C ALA A 45 15.07 2.10 -10.03
N GLN A 46 15.85 2.90 -9.28
CA GLN A 46 16.78 2.39 -8.27
C GLN A 46 16.22 2.48 -6.86
N LYS A 47 15.41 3.49 -6.59
CA LYS A 47 15.05 3.88 -5.23
C LYS A 47 13.56 3.76 -4.92
N ILE A 48 12.73 3.55 -5.93
CA ILE A 48 11.27 3.55 -5.76
C ILE A 48 10.61 2.44 -6.55
N TRP A 49 9.49 2.02 -6.03
CA TRP A 49 8.49 1.22 -6.71
C TRP A 49 7.18 2.00 -6.67
N ALA A 50 6.45 2.05 -7.77
CA ALA A 50 5.14 2.71 -7.79
C ALA A 50 4.17 1.92 -8.65
N GLY A 51 2.91 1.90 -8.22
CA GLY A 51 1.87 1.20 -8.95
C GLY A 51 0.50 1.50 -8.37
N THR A 52 -0.47 0.70 -8.75
CA THR A 52 -1.84 0.81 -8.28
C THR A 52 -2.22 -0.36 -7.39
N VAL A 53 -3.20 -0.13 -6.55
CA VAL A 53 -3.76 -1.13 -5.64
C VAL A 53 -5.26 -1.03 -5.72
N LYS A 54 -5.93 -2.17 -5.85
CA LYS A 54 -7.41 -2.25 -5.80
C LYS A 54 -7.80 -3.26 -4.75
N ILE A 55 -8.77 -2.86 -3.91
CA ILE A 55 -9.36 -3.75 -2.92
C ILE A 55 -10.86 -3.78 -3.19
N HIS A 56 -11.40 -4.96 -3.43
CA HIS A 56 -12.81 -5.13 -3.78
C HIS A 56 -13.72 -4.81 -2.60
N PRO A 57 -15.01 -4.49 -2.85
CA PRO A 57 -15.96 -4.26 -1.76
C PRO A 57 -15.98 -5.43 -0.77
N ASN A 58 -16.07 -5.12 0.50
CA ASN A 58 -16.06 -6.09 1.62
C ASN A 58 -14.74 -6.86 1.77
N ALA A 59 -13.72 -6.54 0.99
CA ALA A 59 -12.45 -7.23 1.07
C ALA A 59 -11.51 -6.53 2.04
N LYS A 60 -10.58 -7.31 2.56
CA LYS A 60 -9.48 -6.82 3.40
C LYS A 60 -8.28 -7.72 3.18
N THR A 61 -7.11 -7.15 3.38
CA THR A 61 -5.89 -7.96 3.36
C THR A 61 -5.74 -8.72 4.67
N GLY A 62 -4.87 -9.71 4.69
CA GLY A 62 -4.34 -10.23 5.94
C GLY A 62 -3.42 -9.21 6.59
N ALA A 63 -3.03 -9.47 7.83
CA ALA A 63 -2.02 -8.66 8.49
C ALA A 63 -0.65 -8.93 7.86
N HIS A 64 0.13 -7.89 7.61
CA HIS A 64 1.45 -8.02 6.99
C HIS A 64 2.30 -6.78 7.27
N HIS A 65 3.59 -6.89 6.95
CA HIS A 65 4.46 -5.72 6.86
C HIS A 65 5.35 -5.84 5.61
N HIS A 66 6.03 -4.77 5.28
CA HIS A 66 6.88 -4.72 4.08
C HIS A 66 8.36 -4.57 4.44
N GLY A 67 8.78 -5.14 5.57
CA GLY A 67 10.15 -5.08 6.01
C GLY A 67 10.62 -3.64 6.22
N HIS A 68 11.81 -3.35 5.72
CA HIS A 68 12.44 -2.03 5.88
C HIS A 68 11.85 -0.95 4.97
N LEU A 69 10.89 -1.28 4.11
CA LEU A 69 10.34 -0.33 3.15
C LEU A 69 9.41 0.67 3.82
N GLU A 70 9.45 1.89 3.31
CA GLU A 70 8.43 2.89 3.61
C GLU A 70 7.44 2.95 2.45
N SER A 71 6.18 3.22 2.76
CA SER A 71 5.14 3.29 1.73
C SER A 71 4.32 4.55 1.88
N VAL A 72 3.90 5.09 0.74
CA VAL A 72 2.90 6.14 0.65
C VAL A 72 1.74 5.57 -0.16
N ILE A 73 0.53 5.72 0.37
CA ILE A 73 -0.69 5.33 -0.33
C ILE A 73 -1.52 6.60 -0.55
N TYR A 74 -1.92 6.83 -1.79
CA TYR A 74 -2.77 7.95 -2.15
C TYR A 74 -4.12 7.39 -2.60
N VAL A 75 -5.20 7.78 -1.94
CA VAL A 75 -6.54 7.25 -2.25
C VAL A 75 -7.10 8.00 -3.46
N LEU A 76 -7.42 7.25 -4.52
CA LEU A 76 -8.05 7.79 -5.73
C LEU A 76 -9.56 7.73 -5.65
N LYS A 77 -10.10 6.60 -5.16
CA LYS A 77 -11.52 6.33 -5.15
C LYS A 77 -11.85 5.37 -4.01
N GLY A 78 -12.99 5.59 -3.39
CA GLY A 78 -13.44 4.73 -2.30
C GLY A 78 -12.97 5.23 -0.95
N ARG A 79 -13.02 4.35 0.03
CA ARG A 79 -12.64 4.68 1.40
C ARG A 79 -11.80 3.57 2.01
N ALA A 80 -10.60 3.93 2.42
CA ALA A 80 -9.65 3.00 3.01
C ALA A 80 -9.77 3.03 4.54
N ARG A 81 -9.68 1.87 5.15
CA ARG A 81 -9.52 1.73 6.59
C ARG A 81 -8.22 0.99 6.84
N MET A 82 -7.32 1.62 7.59
CA MET A 82 -6.06 1.02 7.98
C MET A 82 -6.14 0.61 9.43
N ARG A 83 -5.69 -0.60 9.72
CA ARG A 83 -5.45 -1.04 11.11
C ARG A 83 -3.99 -1.39 11.25
N TRP A 84 -3.40 -1.08 12.41
CA TRP A 84 -2.01 -1.40 12.67
C TRP A 84 -1.76 -1.61 14.15
N GLY A 85 -0.59 -2.15 14.44
CA GLY A 85 -0.19 -2.48 15.80
C GLY A 85 -0.07 -3.98 15.99
N GLU A 86 0.46 -4.39 17.11
CA GLU A 86 0.69 -5.81 17.40
C GLU A 86 -0.59 -6.64 17.42
N GLN A 87 -1.72 -6.02 17.74
CA GLN A 87 -3.04 -6.64 17.74
C GLN A 87 -3.98 -5.92 16.76
N LEU A 88 -3.44 -5.13 15.85
CA LEU A 88 -4.19 -4.29 14.92
C LEU A 88 -5.21 -3.40 15.65
N GLU A 89 -4.81 -2.87 16.82
CA GLU A 89 -5.67 -2.10 17.70
C GLU A 89 -5.87 -0.65 17.25
N ASP A 90 -4.93 -0.11 16.48
CA ASP A 90 -5.03 1.26 15.98
C ASP A 90 -5.75 1.29 14.64
N VAL A 91 -6.63 2.28 14.43
CA VAL A 91 -7.46 2.37 13.24
C VAL A 91 -7.53 3.81 12.76
N ALA A 92 -7.45 4.00 11.45
CA ALA A 92 -7.68 5.29 10.80
C ALA A 92 -8.32 5.06 9.44
N GLU A 93 -9.07 6.06 8.96
CA GLU A 93 -9.68 6.01 7.63
C GLU A 93 -9.19 7.16 6.76
N ALA A 94 -9.20 6.92 5.45
CA ALA A 94 -8.80 7.89 4.45
C ALA A 94 -9.74 7.80 3.26
N GLY A 95 -10.08 8.95 2.69
CA GLY A 95 -10.90 9.05 1.49
C GLY A 95 -10.13 9.67 0.33
N PRO A 96 -10.81 9.87 -0.82
CA PRO A 96 -10.14 10.39 -2.02
C PRO A 96 -9.38 11.68 -1.75
N GLY A 97 -8.13 11.72 -2.19
CA GLY A 97 -7.23 12.86 -1.98
C GLY A 97 -6.37 12.76 -0.74
N ASP A 98 -6.63 11.80 0.15
CA ASP A 98 -5.84 11.64 1.37
C ASP A 98 -4.60 10.80 1.10
N PHE A 99 -3.53 11.10 1.84
CA PHE A 99 -2.29 10.34 1.84
C PHE A 99 -2.17 9.52 3.11
N ILE A 100 -1.67 8.29 2.98
CA ILE A 100 -1.38 7.40 4.10
C ILE A 100 0.10 7.10 4.08
N PHE A 101 0.77 7.24 5.22
CA PHE A 101 2.16 6.83 5.37
C PHE A 101 2.22 5.53 6.17
N VAL A 102 2.94 4.54 5.63
CA VAL A 102 3.15 3.26 6.30
C VAL A 102 4.64 3.13 6.62
N PRO A 103 5.02 3.21 7.90
CA PRO A 103 6.44 3.11 8.29
C PRO A 103 6.97 1.69 8.13
N PRO A 104 8.31 1.52 8.20
CA PRO A 104 8.92 0.19 8.13
C PRO A 104 8.43 -0.72 9.27
N TYR A 105 8.32 -2.01 8.97
CA TYR A 105 8.05 -3.09 9.92
C TYR A 105 6.71 -3.04 10.65
N VAL A 106 5.88 -2.05 10.42
CA VAL A 106 4.61 -1.95 11.15
C VAL A 106 3.65 -3.05 10.69
N PRO A 107 3.17 -3.90 11.60
CA PRO A 107 2.09 -4.82 11.26
C PRO A 107 0.84 -4.02 10.92
N HIS A 108 0.28 -4.25 9.74
CA HIS A 108 -0.90 -3.50 9.31
C HIS A 108 -1.82 -4.34 8.45
N GLN A 109 -3.03 -3.85 8.29
CA GLN A 109 -4.07 -4.47 7.48
C GLN A 109 -4.77 -3.35 6.72
N GLU A 110 -5.04 -3.60 5.45
CA GLU A 110 -5.75 -2.66 4.58
C GLU A 110 -7.15 -3.20 4.33
N ILE A 111 -8.14 -2.37 4.58
CA ILE A 111 -9.55 -2.74 4.52
C ILE A 111 -10.26 -1.78 3.59
N ASN A 112 -11.12 -2.30 2.72
CA ASN A 112 -12.08 -1.46 2.01
C ASN A 112 -13.25 -1.22 2.96
N ALA A 113 -13.43 0.03 3.37
CA ALA A 113 -14.49 0.40 4.30
C ALA A 113 -15.88 0.43 3.65
N SER A 114 -15.96 0.28 2.33
CA SER A 114 -17.22 0.27 1.61
C SER A 114 -17.68 -1.16 1.33
N THR A 115 -19.00 -1.36 1.33
CA THR A 115 -19.62 -2.64 0.98
C THR A 115 -20.00 -2.74 -0.48
N HIS A 116 -19.86 -1.67 -1.25
CA HIS A 116 -20.34 -1.63 -2.64
C HIS A 116 -19.41 -0.92 -3.62
N GLU A 117 -18.34 -0.30 -3.16
CA GLU A 117 -17.43 0.46 -4.02
C GLU A 117 -16.01 -0.11 -3.90
N THR A 118 -15.34 -0.29 -5.04
CA THR A 118 -13.93 -0.70 -5.05
C THR A 118 -13.05 0.43 -4.53
N LEU A 119 -12.11 0.10 -3.68
CA LEU A 119 -11.07 1.04 -3.22
C LEU A 119 -9.93 1.01 -4.22
N GLU A 120 -9.56 2.18 -4.74
CA GLU A 120 -8.46 2.31 -5.68
C GLU A 120 -7.44 3.32 -5.14
N CYS A 121 -6.19 2.92 -5.12
CA CYS A 121 -5.10 3.72 -4.57
C CYS A 121 -3.87 3.68 -5.47
N VAL A 122 -3.04 4.71 -5.36
CA VAL A 122 -1.67 4.68 -5.84
C VAL A 122 -0.79 4.30 -4.65
N LEU A 123 0.15 3.38 -4.89
CA LEU A 123 1.12 2.94 -3.89
C LEU A 123 2.51 3.29 -4.37
N VAL A 124 3.29 3.96 -3.52
CA VAL A 124 4.70 4.24 -3.77
C VAL A 124 5.50 3.71 -2.59
N ARG A 125 6.56 2.95 -2.88
CA ARG A 125 7.46 2.42 -1.86
C ARG A 125 8.87 2.88 -2.07
N SER A 126 9.59 3.06 -0.98
CA SER A 126 11.04 3.22 -1.03
C SER A 126 11.65 1.89 -1.48
N ASP A 127 12.74 1.93 -2.21
CA ASP A 127 13.34 0.74 -2.80
C ASP A 127 12.35 0.04 -3.74
N ASN A 128 12.83 -0.76 -4.67
CA ASN A 128 11.96 -1.46 -5.60
C ASN A 128 11.92 -2.97 -5.39
N GLU A 129 12.28 -3.42 -4.21
CA GLU A 129 12.12 -4.81 -3.83
C GLU A 129 10.67 -5.08 -3.41
N ALA A 130 10.16 -6.22 -3.80
CA ALA A 130 8.83 -6.65 -3.40
C ALA A 130 8.95 -7.42 -2.09
N VAL A 131 8.75 -6.73 -0.97
CA VAL A 131 8.80 -7.35 0.36
C VAL A 131 7.42 -7.38 0.97
N VAL A 132 6.92 -8.59 1.22
CA VAL A 132 5.64 -8.79 1.93
C VAL A 132 5.87 -9.91 2.93
N VAL A 133 5.71 -9.62 4.21
CA VAL A 133 5.79 -10.61 5.29
C VAL A 133 4.39 -10.75 5.89
N ASN A 134 3.73 -11.85 5.60
CA ASN A 134 2.39 -12.13 6.11
C ASN A 134 2.47 -12.56 7.58
N LEU A 135 1.57 -12.04 8.39
CA LEU A 135 1.56 -12.24 9.83
C LEU A 135 0.26 -12.90 10.26
N ASP A 136 0.37 -13.76 11.27
CA ASP A 136 -0.79 -14.40 11.88
C ASP A 136 -1.19 -13.59 13.10
N ILE A 137 -2.03 -12.58 12.90
CA ILE A 137 -2.50 -11.69 13.95
C ILE A 137 -4.02 -11.74 14.01
N GLU A 138 -4.55 -11.99 15.20
CA GLU A 138 -5.98 -11.85 15.46
C GLU A 138 -6.28 -10.41 15.83
N PRO A 139 -7.04 -9.67 15.00
CA PRO A 139 -7.37 -8.28 15.32
C PRO A 139 -8.21 -8.22 16.60
N VAL A 140 -7.93 -7.22 17.42
CA VAL A 140 -8.77 -6.97 18.58
C VAL A 140 -10.14 -6.47 18.11
N GLU A 141 -11.21 -7.08 18.60
CA GLU A 141 -12.57 -6.78 18.13
C GLU A 141 -13.39 -5.96 19.12
N ARG A 142 -13.02 -5.99 20.40
CA ARG A 142 -13.78 -5.24 21.41
C ARG A 142 -13.63 -3.73 21.20
N PRO A 143 -14.74 -3.00 21.14
CA PRO A 143 -14.70 -1.56 20.86
C PRO A 143 -13.77 -0.76 21.79
N GLU A 144 -13.74 -1.12 23.08
CA GLU A 144 -12.91 -0.42 24.06
C GLU A 144 -11.41 -0.63 23.85
N ALA A 145 -11.03 -1.65 23.09
CA ALA A 145 -9.61 -1.94 22.80
C ALA A 145 -9.18 -1.42 21.43
N VAL A 146 -10.11 -0.91 20.62
CA VAL A 146 -9.81 -0.34 19.31
C VAL A 146 -9.60 1.17 19.46
N ARG A 147 -8.52 1.68 18.91
CA ARG A 147 -8.19 3.10 19.00
C ARG A 147 -8.33 3.77 17.63
N TRP A 148 -9.31 4.64 17.50
CA TRP A 148 -9.48 5.44 16.29
C TRP A 148 -8.57 6.66 16.37
N ILE A 149 -7.70 6.79 15.39
CA ILE A 149 -6.66 7.83 15.37
C ILE A 149 -7.07 9.02 14.50
N ASP A 150 -7.88 8.77 13.46
CA ASP A 150 -8.26 9.84 12.54
C ASP A 150 -9.26 10.82 13.20
N PRO A 151 -9.32 12.08 12.72
CA PRO A 151 -10.19 13.09 13.32
C PRO A 151 -11.69 12.77 13.20
N ILE A 152 -12.07 11.97 12.21
CA ILE A 152 -13.49 11.66 11.95
C ILE A 152 -14.06 10.78 13.05
N HIS A 153 -13.26 9.87 13.56
CA HIS A 153 -13.68 8.88 14.58
C HIS A 153 -13.15 9.19 15.97
N LYS A 154 -12.71 10.42 16.18
CA LYS A 154 -12.16 10.82 17.46
C LYS A 154 -13.29 10.98 18.47
N HIS A 155 -13.25 10.17 19.52
CA HIS A 155 -14.19 10.26 20.62
C HIS A 155 -13.60 11.15 21.69
N GLY A 156 -14.25 12.25 21.94
CA GLY A 156 -13.83 13.24 22.93
C GLY A 156 -13.96 12.73 24.34
#